data_047a986ba7b9c8d0ab80b4056fa12fc2
#
_entry.id   047a986ba7b9c8d0ab80b4056fa12fc2
#
_cell.length_a   1.000
_cell.length_b   1.000
_cell.length_c   1.000
_cell.angle_alpha   90.00
_cell.angle_beta   90.00
_cell.angle_gamma   90.00
#
_symmetry.space_group_name_H-M   'P 1'
#
loop_
_entity.id
_entity.type
_entity.pdbx_description
1 polymer ?
#
loop_
_entity_poly.entity_id
_entity_poly.type
_entity_poly.pdbx_seq_one_letter_code
_entity_poly.pdbx_strand_id
1 'polypeptide(L)'
;MRLLTIARAATVSVMLVGCTTSPVVLDGAPPRGHIATRPGRSGVVIAAPHGTSDVGTGDMAADVARRTGVGLVVASGFNVEPDTHERPGRRYQVNRPVEGVPGRPPTEEVDTAAARSVYEAYERGVREVSQGPLRFYAEIHGNNRRDASERIEIATVGVDREQAVKLRTLLELIRDAHLRARPPALRLEIRVEPADPLVYAASGAKRAGILRLPQRALHIELPRVARHEGRELYTLILSDFLLQAIALPLPSGR
;
A
#
# COMPACT_ATOMS: atom_id res chain seq x y z
N MET A 1 -39.84 11.52 -52.59
CA MET A 1 -39.78 11.01 -51.22
C MET A 1 -38.32 11.05 -50.77
N ARG A 2 -37.92 12.03 -49.96
CA ARG A 2 -36.53 12.15 -49.43
C ARG A 2 -36.53 11.61 -48.01
N LEU A 3 -35.76 10.55 -47.78
CA LEU A 3 -35.51 10.00 -46.45
C LEU A 3 -34.47 10.87 -45.72
N LEU A 4 -34.90 11.51 -44.63
CA LEU A 4 -33.99 12.15 -43.66
C LEU A 4 -33.41 11.10 -42.75
N THR A 5 -32.09 10.89 -42.80
CA THR A 5 -31.34 10.08 -41.89
C THR A 5 -30.97 10.95 -40.68
N ILE A 6 -31.57 10.69 -39.52
CA ILE A 6 -31.22 11.36 -38.24
C ILE A 6 -30.04 10.62 -37.64
N ALA A 7 -28.86 11.26 -37.66
CA ALA A 7 -27.68 10.80 -36.95
C ALA A 7 -27.85 11.11 -35.44
N ARG A 8 -27.95 10.09 -34.59
CA ARG A 8 -27.87 10.23 -33.12
C ARG A 8 -26.41 10.40 -32.70
N ALA A 9 -26.05 11.59 -32.26
CA ALA A 9 -24.78 11.83 -31.59
C ALA A 9 -24.82 11.21 -30.17
N ALA A 10 -23.99 10.20 -29.93
CA ALA A 10 -23.79 9.63 -28.60
C ALA A 10 -22.81 10.54 -27.85
N THR A 11 -23.29 11.24 -26.82
CA THR A 11 -22.47 12.06 -25.94
C THR A 11 -21.79 11.10 -24.95
N VAL A 12 -20.48 10.88 -25.08
CA VAL A 12 -19.68 10.16 -24.11
C VAL A 12 -19.32 11.12 -22.98
N SER A 13 -19.99 10.99 -21.84
CA SER A 13 -19.62 11.70 -20.62
C SER A 13 -18.37 11.07 -20.02
N VAL A 14 -17.22 11.70 -20.17
CA VAL A 14 -15.99 11.34 -19.45
C VAL A 14 -16.13 11.83 -18.02
N MET A 15 -16.41 10.91 -17.10
CA MET A 15 -16.33 11.22 -15.67
C MET A 15 -14.85 11.36 -15.29
N LEU A 16 -14.43 12.58 -14.96
CA LEU A 16 -13.13 12.86 -14.34
C LEU A 16 -13.16 12.34 -12.90
N VAL A 17 -12.58 11.17 -12.69
CA VAL A 17 -12.39 10.60 -11.35
C VAL A 17 -11.20 11.30 -10.69
N GLY A 18 -11.48 12.31 -9.88
CA GLY A 18 -10.48 13.05 -9.09
C GLY A 18 -10.07 12.31 -7.83
N CYS A 19 -8.89 12.66 -7.28
CA CYS A 19 -8.55 12.31 -5.90
C CYS A 19 -9.37 13.18 -4.95
N THR A 20 -9.96 12.57 -3.94
CA THR A 20 -10.55 13.28 -2.80
C THR A 20 -9.64 13.17 -1.59
N THR A 21 -9.59 14.22 -0.75
CA THR A 21 -8.79 14.24 0.47
C THR A 21 -9.70 14.61 1.63
N SER A 22 -9.79 13.73 2.61
CA SER A 22 -10.63 13.92 3.79
C SER A 22 -9.75 14.08 5.03
N PRO A 23 -9.88 15.18 5.79
CA PRO A 23 -9.21 15.33 7.08
C PRO A 23 -9.82 14.36 8.09
N VAL A 24 -8.97 13.81 8.98
CA VAL A 24 -9.43 13.03 10.13
C VAL A 24 -9.43 13.94 11.34
N VAL A 25 -10.63 14.27 11.82
CA VAL A 25 -10.85 15.08 13.02
C VAL A 25 -11.13 14.14 14.19
N LEU A 26 -10.37 14.28 15.26
CA LEU A 26 -10.61 13.61 16.53
C LEU A 26 -11.36 14.59 17.46
N ASP A 27 -12.30 14.08 18.26
CA ASP A 27 -13.14 14.89 19.14
C ASP A 27 -12.31 15.85 19.99
N GLY A 28 -12.60 17.17 19.84
CA GLY A 28 -11.95 18.24 20.59
C GLY A 28 -10.51 18.58 20.23
N ALA A 29 -9.97 18.02 19.13
CA ALA A 29 -8.61 18.27 18.67
C ALA A 29 -8.56 18.78 17.22
N PRO A 30 -7.53 19.56 16.82
CA PRO A 30 -7.31 19.88 15.43
C PRO A 30 -7.07 18.61 14.58
N PRO A 31 -7.30 18.66 13.25
CA PRO A 31 -7.09 17.52 12.37
C PRO A 31 -5.69 16.91 12.57
N ARG A 32 -5.63 15.61 12.82
CA ARG A 32 -4.38 14.87 13.08
C ARG A 32 -3.73 14.28 11.83
N GLY A 33 -4.35 14.44 10.69
CA GLY A 33 -3.89 13.94 9.41
C GLY A 33 -5.03 13.92 8.40
N HIS A 34 -4.74 13.41 7.23
CA HIS A 34 -5.72 13.29 6.15
C HIS A 34 -5.54 11.98 5.39
N ILE A 35 -6.63 11.52 4.79
CA ILE A 35 -6.67 10.34 3.94
C ILE A 35 -7.08 10.80 2.54
N ALA A 36 -6.16 10.63 1.58
CA ALA A 36 -6.42 10.86 0.17
C ALA A 36 -6.91 9.57 -0.48
N THR A 37 -8.00 9.65 -1.23
CA THR A 37 -8.60 8.50 -1.91
C THR A 37 -8.82 8.79 -3.38
N ARG A 38 -8.69 7.75 -4.20
CA ARG A 38 -9.05 7.78 -5.61
C ARG A 38 -9.67 6.44 -6.00
N PRO A 39 -10.91 6.40 -6.47
CA PRO A 39 -11.52 5.19 -7.01
C PRO A 39 -10.74 4.63 -8.22
N GLY A 40 -10.89 3.33 -8.44
CA GLY A 40 -10.27 2.61 -9.54
C GLY A 40 -11.00 1.30 -9.82
N ARG A 41 -10.29 0.28 -10.27
CA ARG A 41 -10.86 -1.05 -10.53
C ARG A 41 -11.48 -1.65 -9.26
N SER A 42 -12.78 -1.99 -9.30
CA SER A 42 -13.51 -2.54 -8.17
C SER A 42 -12.83 -3.76 -7.53
N GLY A 43 -12.84 -3.80 -6.21
CA GLY A 43 -12.26 -4.86 -5.39
C GLY A 43 -10.74 -4.85 -5.28
N VAL A 44 -10.05 -3.81 -5.81
CA VAL A 44 -8.59 -3.75 -5.84
C VAL A 44 -8.09 -2.39 -5.35
N VAL A 45 -7.29 -2.38 -4.30
CA VAL A 45 -6.76 -1.14 -3.69
C VAL A 45 -5.25 -1.25 -3.49
N ILE A 46 -4.54 -0.19 -3.86
CA ILE A 46 -3.14 0.04 -3.48
C ILE A 46 -3.12 1.18 -2.48
N ALA A 47 -2.30 1.06 -1.43
CA ALA A 47 -2.30 2.00 -0.33
C ALA A 47 -0.90 2.34 0.17
N ALA A 48 -0.79 3.50 0.85
CA ALA A 48 0.35 3.88 1.67
C ALA A 48 -0.16 4.42 3.02
N PRO A 49 -0.26 3.58 4.06
CA PRO A 49 -0.81 4.00 5.36
C PRO A 49 0.12 4.93 6.13
N HIS A 50 1.38 5.00 5.77
CA HIS A 50 2.40 5.84 6.42
C HIS A 50 3.03 6.84 5.43
N GLY A 51 2.24 7.45 4.55
CA GLY A 51 2.72 8.30 3.45
C GLY A 51 3.63 9.47 3.86
N THR A 52 3.57 9.92 5.13
CA THR A 52 4.47 10.95 5.65
C THR A 52 5.74 10.36 6.27
N SER A 53 5.60 9.36 7.15
CA SER A 53 6.75 8.80 7.89
C SER A 53 7.58 7.84 7.05
N ASP A 54 6.96 7.10 6.15
CA ASP A 54 7.64 6.24 5.19
C ASP A 54 7.88 7.02 3.90
N VAL A 55 8.80 7.99 3.96
CA VAL A 55 9.05 8.96 2.88
C VAL A 55 9.13 8.31 1.51
N GLY A 56 8.37 8.85 0.55
CA GLY A 56 8.29 8.40 -0.85
C GLY A 56 7.23 7.34 -1.13
N THR A 57 6.67 6.65 -0.11
CA THR A 57 5.69 5.57 -0.32
C THR A 57 4.35 6.07 -0.83
N GLY A 58 3.89 7.24 -0.34
CA GLY A 58 2.64 7.85 -0.80
C GLY A 58 2.67 8.17 -2.29
N ASP A 59 3.77 8.79 -2.77
CA ASP A 59 3.96 9.10 -4.18
C ASP A 59 4.06 7.82 -5.03
N MET A 60 4.82 6.81 -4.55
CA MET A 60 4.94 5.52 -5.24
C MET A 60 3.58 4.84 -5.36
N ALA A 61 2.79 4.80 -4.29
CA ALA A 61 1.44 4.23 -4.32
C ALA A 61 0.53 4.96 -5.32
N ALA A 62 0.60 6.30 -5.36
CA ALA A 62 -0.17 7.10 -6.30
C ALA A 62 0.23 6.83 -7.76
N ASP A 63 1.53 6.75 -8.03
CA ASP A 63 2.06 6.46 -9.37
C ASP A 63 1.72 5.04 -9.82
N VAL A 64 1.88 4.05 -8.94
CA VAL A 64 1.50 2.66 -9.22
C VAL A 64 -0.01 2.55 -9.48
N ALA A 65 -0.84 3.16 -8.64
CA ALA A 65 -2.29 3.13 -8.82
C ALA A 65 -2.73 3.82 -10.14
N ARG A 66 -2.06 4.92 -10.54
CA ARG A 66 -2.32 5.58 -11.82
C ARG A 66 -1.95 4.68 -13.02
N ARG A 67 -0.82 3.98 -12.96
CA ARG A 67 -0.33 3.10 -14.02
C ARG A 67 -1.17 1.84 -14.18
N THR A 68 -1.70 1.32 -13.07
CA THR A 68 -2.45 0.06 -13.03
C THR A 68 -3.96 0.24 -13.11
N GLY A 69 -4.46 1.48 -12.97
CA GLY A 69 -5.90 1.77 -12.98
C GLY A 69 -6.66 1.27 -11.76
N VAL A 70 -5.97 0.91 -10.67
CA VAL A 70 -6.59 0.43 -9.43
C VAL A 70 -6.90 1.56 -8.46
N GLY A 71 -7.70 1.27 -7.42
CA GLY A 71 -8.02 2.24 -6.38
C GLY A 71 -6.81 2.61 -5.53
N LEU A 72 -6.80 3.84 -5.01
CA LEU A 72 -5.72 4.40 -4.19
C LEU A 72 -6.22 4.88 -2.84
N VAL A 73 -5.47 4.58 -1.77
CA VAL A 73 -5.64 5.19 -0.44
C VAL A 73 -4.28 5.57 0.13
N VAL A 74 -4.07 6.85 0.43
CA VAL A 74 -2.83 7.35 1.07
C VAL A 74 -3.18 8.08 2.34
N ALA A 75 -2.59 7.69 3.45
CA ALA A 75 -2.72 8.38 4.73
C ALA A 75 -1.47 9.19 5.04
N SER A 76 -1.64 10.45 5.44
CA SER A 76 -0.55 11.41 5.70
C SER A 76 -0.83 12.26 6.94
N GLY A 77 0.23 12.71 7.62
CA GLY A 77 0.13 13.63 8.76
C GLY A 77 -0.24 12.95 10.08
N PHE A 78 -0.16 11.63 10.18
CA PHE A 78 -0.51 10.88 11.39
C PHE A 78 0.64 10.72 12.40
N ASN A 79 1.74 11.44 12.21
CA ASN A 79 2.79 11.55 13.22
C ASN A 79 2.31 12.42 14.38
N VAL A 80 2.42 11.92 15.60
CA VAL A 80 2.06 12.64 16.83
C VAL A 80 3.28 13.35 17.42
N GLU A 81 4.46 12.75 17.24
CA GLU A 81 5.75 13.29 17.61
C GLU A 81 6.71 13.19 16.42
N PRO A 82 7.62 14.16 16.25
CA PRO A 82 8.61 14.08 15.19
C PRO A 82 9.61 12.94 15.43
N ASP A 83 10.13 12.38 14.34
CA ASP A 83 11.28 11.48 14.41
C ASP A 83 12.52 12.23 14.92
N THR A 84 13.33 11.56 15.74
CA THR A 84 14.65 12.04 16.17
C THR A 84 15.75 11.18 15.55
N HIS A 85 17.02 11.61 15.69
CA HIS A 85 18.17 10.80 15.25
C HIS A 85 18.27 9.46 16.00
N GLU A 86 17.73 9.39 17.21
CA GLU A 86 17.86 8.24 18.11
C GLU A 86 16.68 7.27 18.01
N ARG A 87 15.49 7.78 17.64
CA ARG A 87 14.26 6.98 17.59
C ARG A 87 13.21 7.58 16.67
N PRO A 88 12.34 6.71 16.08
CA PRO A 88 11.11 7.16 15.44
C PRO A 88 10.17 7.84 16.45
N GLY A 89 9.51 8.90 16.03
CA GLY A 89 8.48 9.57 16.81
C GLY A 89 7.23 8.73 16.98
N ARG A 90 6.40 9.12 17.95
CA ARG A 90 5.09 8.49 18.14
C ARG A 90 4.17 8.82 16.98
N ARG A 91 3.46 7.79 16.49
CA ARG A 91 2.48 7.91 15.40
C ARG A 91 1.27 7.02 15.63
N TYR A 92 0.14 7.37 15.02
CA TYR A 92 -0.95 6.42 14.79
C TYR A 92 -0.54 5.42 13.71
N GLN A 93 -0.83 4.14 13.93
CA GLN A 93 -0.44 3.10 12.98
C GLN A 93 -1.34 3.03 11.74
N VAL A 94 -2.42 3.74 11.72
CA VAL A 94 -3.37 3.91 10.61
C VAL A 94 -3.92 2.58 10.06
N ASN A 95 -3.07 1.63 9.68
CA ASN A 95 -3.46 0.30 9.16
C ASN A 95 -3.88 -0.69 10.25
N ARG A 96 -3.83 -0.30 11.53
CA ARG A 96 -4.31 -1.04 12.71
C ARG A 96 -4.66 -0.06 13.84
N PRO A 97 -5.56 -0.43 14.80
CA PRO A 97 -6.14 0.50 15.78
C PRO A 97 -5.23 0.73 17.00
N VAL A 98 -3.97 1.07 16.76
CA VAL A 98 -3.00 1.33 17.83
C VAL A 98 -2.12 2.54 17.51
N GLU A 99 -1.51 3.11 18.52
CA GLU A 99 -0.48 4.14 18.41
C GLU A 99 0.75 3.80 19.23
N GLY A 100 1.90 4.41 18.91
CA GLY A 100 3.13 4.27 19.68
C GLY A 100 3.00 4.89 21.08
N VAL A 101 3.64 4.28 22.07
CA VAL A 101 3.69 4.81 23.44
C VAL A 101 4.72 5.93 23.54
N PRO A 102 4.39 7.11 24.11
CA PRO A 102 5.32 8.22 24.26
C PRO A 102 6.60 7.78 24.99
N GLY A 103 7.76 8.16 24.45
CA GLY A 103 9.04 7.87 25.07
C GLY A 103 9.47 6.40 25.09
N ARG A 104 8.72 5.50 24.43
CA ARG A 104 8.97 4.06 24.38
C ARG A 104 9.47 3.62 22.99
N PRO A 105 10.08 2.44 22.88
CA PRO A 105 10.46 1.89 21.58
C PRO A 105 9.27 1.78 20.61
N PRO A 106 9.47 1.90 19.28
CA PRO A 106 8.41 1.84 18.28
C PRO A 106 7.60 0.53 18.27
N THR A 107 8.13 -0.52 18.90
CA THR A 107 7.47 -1.82 19.07
C THR A 107 6.44 -1.83 20.19
N GLU A 108 6.48 -0.84 21.09
CA GLU A 108 5.49 -0.68 22.14
C GLU A 108 4.33 0.15 21.60
N GLU A 109 3.17 -0.51 21.50
CA GLU A 109 1.96 0.08 20.95
C GLU A 109 0.82 -0.04 21.96
N VAL A 110 -0.06 0.94 21.97
CA VAL A 110 -1.22 1.00 22.85
C VAL A 110 -2.48 1.24 22.00
N ASP A 111 -3.56 0.56 22.38
CA ASP A 111 -4.89 0.80 21.85
C ASP A 111 -5.50 2.02 22.58
N THR A 112 -5.85 3.05 21.82
CA THR A 112 -6.54 4.25 22.31
C THR A 112 -7.78 4.54 21.48
N ALA A 113 -8.73 5.31 22.03
CA ALA A 113 -9.91 5.73 21.29
C ALA A 113 -9.52 6.53 20.03
N ALA A 114 -8.48 7.38 20.12
CA ALA A 114 -7.98 8.15 19.00
C ALA A 114 -7.38 7.25 17.91
N ALA A 115 -6.58 6.26 18.28
CA ALA A 115 -5.99 5.30 17.32
C ALA A 115 -7.07 4.47 16.62
N ARG A 116 -8.12 4.06 17.36
CA ARG A 116 -9.28 3.37 16.77
C ARG A 116 -10.00 4.26 15.76
N SER A 117 -10.28 5.52 16.10
CA SER A 117 -10.96 6.47 15.20
C SER A 117 -10.16 6.72 13.92
N VAL A 118 -8.82 6.83 14.01
CA VAL A 118 -7.94 6.95 12.85
C VAL A 118 -8.01 5.70 11.97
N TYR A 119 -7.91 4.51 12.57
CA TYR A 119 -8.02 3.25 11.86
C TYR A 119 -9.39 3.09 11.17
N GLU A 120 -10.49 3.39 11.85
CA GLU A 120 -11.85 3.31 11.30
C GLU A 120 -12.03 4.25 10.10
N ALA A 121 -11.48 5.48 10.18
CA ALA A 121 -11.50 6.41 9.06
C ALA A 121 -10.71 5.85 7.85
N TYR A 122 -9.57 5.24 8.10
CA TYR A 122 -8.77 4.62 7.06
C TYR A 122 -9.46 3.38 6.44
N GLU A 123 -9.98 2.49 7.28
CA GLU A 123 -10.73 1.32 6.83
C GLU A 123 -11.93 1.73 5.98
N ARG A 124 -12.69 2.76 6.39
CA ARG A 124 -13.80 3.32 5.61
C ARG A 124 -13.34 3.79 4.23
N GLY A 125 -12.25 4.56 4.14
CA GLY A 125 -11.68 4.99 2.87
C GLY A 125 -11.29 3.82 1.96
N VAL A 126 -10.69 2.76 2.51
CA VAL A 126 -10.36 1.53 1.75
C VAL A 126 -11.62 0.84 1.22
N ARG A 127 -12.69 0.74 2.05
CA ARG A 127 -13.96 0.12 1.64
C ARG A 127 -14.68 0.93 0.56
N GLU A 128 -14.71 2.25 0.69
CA GLU A 128 -15.28 3.16 -0.31
C GLU A 128 -14.56 3.05 -1.64
N VAL A 129 -13.23 3.07 -1.64
CA VAL A 129 -12.40 2.92 -2.83
C VAL A 129 -12.56 1.54 -3.48
N SER A 130 -12.74 0.50 -2.68
CA SER A 130 -12.95 -0.87 -3.18
C SER A 130 -14.24 -1.03 -3.98
N GLN A 131 -15.27 -0.23 -3.72
CA GLN A 131 -16.57 -0.31 -4.43
C GLN A 131 -17.15 -1.73 -4.45
N GLY A 132 -17.02 -2.49 -3.35
CA GLY A 132 -17.49 -3.86 -3.20
C GLY A 132 -16.52 -4.72 -2.37
N PRO A 133 -16.63 -6.05 -2.46
CA PRO A 133 -15.74 -6.94 -1.73
C PRO A 133 -14.26 -6.67 -2.06
N LEU A 134 -13.45 -6.47 -1.03
CA LEU A 134 -12.01 -6.23 -1.19
C LEU A 134 -11.31 -7.56 -1.51
N ARG A 135 -11.05 -7.79 -2.80
CA ARG A 135 -10.41 -9.02 -3.30
C ARG A 135 -8.90 -8.97 -3.19
N PHE A 136 -8.32 -7.80 -3.47
CA PHE A 136 -6.88 -7.60 -3.44
C PHE A 136 -6.54 -6.25 -2.79
N TYR A 137 -5.59 -6.28 -1.88
CA TYR A 137 -5.07 -5.10 -1.23
C TYR A 137 -3.54 -5.17 -1.18
N ALA A 138 -2.87 -4.12 -1.61
CA ALA A 138 -1.42 -3.99 -1.44
C ALA A 138 -1.11 -2.68 -0.73
N GLU A 139 -0.30 -2.74 0.34
CA GLU A 139 0.20 -1.55 1.02
C GLU A 139 1.71 -1.43 0.86
N ILE A 140 2.16 -0.21 0.55
CA ILE A 140 3.57 0.12 0.35
C ILE A 140 4.08 0.82 1.60
N HIS A 141 5.10 0.23 2.21
CA HIS A 141 5.79 0.70 3.40
C HIS A 141 7.26 1.00 3.10
N GLY A 142 7.88 1.72 4.02
CA GLY A 142 9.30 2.00 3.99
C GLY A 142 10.00 1.50 5.25
N ASN A 143 11.06 0.73 5.07
CA ASN A 143 11.92 0.35 6.16
C ASN A 143 13.25 1.12 6.15
N ASN A 144 13.82 1.32 7.34
CA ASN A 144 15.12 1.95 7.55
C ASN A 144 16.07 1.04 8.35
N ARG A 145 15.75 -0.24 8.50
CA ARG A 145 16.58 -1.20 9.21
C ARG A 145 17.79 -1.60 8.38
N ARG A 146 18.96 -1.64 9.00
CA ARG A 146 20.21 -2.02 8.32
C ARG A 146 20.18 -3.48 7.84
N ASP A 147 19.58 -4.39 8.62
CA ASP A 147 19.47 -5.81 8.30
C ASP A 147 18.41 -6.13 7.23
N ALA A 148 17.66 -5.13 6.76
CA ALA A 148 16.70 -5.22 5.66
C ALA A 148 16.97 -4.19 4.54
N SER A 149 18.13 -3.52 4.55
CA SER A 149 18.44 -2.40 3.62
C SER A 149 18.66 -2.84 2.17
N GLU A 150 18.96 -4.11 1.94
CA GLU A 150 19.30 -4.66 0.61
C GLU A 150 18.20 -5.58 0.05
N ARG A 151 17.00 -5.55 0.65
CA ARG A 151 15.92 -6.43 0.20
C ARG A 151 14.53 -5.79 0.28
N ILE A 152 13.65 -6.30 -0.56
CA ILE A 152 12.20 -6.07 -0.49
C ILE A 152 11.60 -7.25 0.27
N GLU A 153 10.80 -6.97 1.30
CA GLU A 153 10.06 -7.97 2.05
C GLU A 153 8.57 -7.84 1.76
N ILE A 154 7.91 -8.96 1.50
CA ILE A 154 6.46 -9.00 1.23
C ILE A 154 5.80 -9.97 2.20
N ALA A 155 5.14 -9.42 3.23
CA ALA A 155 4.26 -10.21 4.07
C ALA A 155 2.90 -10.38 3.39
N THR A 156 2.25 -11.53 3.57
CA THR A 156 1.08 -11.89 2.78
C THR A 156 -0.11 -12.37 3.62
N VAL A 157 -1.31 -12.23 3.06
CA VAL A 157 -2.54 -12.88 3.51
C VAL A 157 -3.22 -13.51 2.31
N GLY A 158 -3.82 -14.68 2.48
CA GLY A 158 -4.49 -15.40 1.39
C GLY A 158 -3.53 -15.90 0.30
N VAL A 159 -2.29 -16.21 0.68
CA VAL A 159 -1.20 -16.72 -0.17
C VAL A 159 -0.62 -17.95 0.48
N ASP A 160 -0.58 -19.06 -0.21
CA ASP A 160 0.10 -20.27 0.21
C ASP A 160 1.59 -20.27 -0.19
N ARG A 161 2.34 -21.30 0.23
CA ARG A 161 3.78 -21.39 -0.04
C ARG A 161 4.10 -21.43 -1.54
N GLU A 162 3.31 -22.16 -2.33
CA GLU A 162 3.52 -22.25 -3.77
C GLU A 162 3.30 -20.90 -4.46
N GLN A 163 2.22 -20.21 -4.08
CA GLN A 163 1.94 -18.88 -4.57
C GLN A 163 2.99 -17.85 -4.13
N ALA A 164 3.52 -17.95 -2.90
CA ALA A 164 4.58 -17.10 -2.44
C ALA A 164 5.87 -17.25 -3.27
N VAL A 165 6.22 -18.49 -3.62
CA VAL A 165 7.34 -18.77 -4.55
C VAL A 165 7.06 -18.17 -5.93
N LYS A 166 5.84 -18.31 -6.47
CA LYS A 166 5.45 -17.70 -7.76
C LYS A 166 5.55 -16.18 -7.71
N LEU A 167 5.05 -15.54 -6.65
CA LEU A 167 5.12 -14.08 -6.46
C LEU A 167 6.58 -13.60 -6.39
N ARG A 168 7.44 -14.30 -5.63
CA ARG A 168 8.86 -14.01 -5.53
C ARG A 168 9.53 -14.08 -6.90
N THR A 169 9.41 -15.23 -7.59
CA THR A 169 10.01 -15.44 -8.91
C THR A 169 9.51 -14.42 -9.93
N LEU A 170 8.22 -14.09 -9.92
CA LEU A 170 7.64 -13.08 -10.78
C LEU A 170 8.29 -11.70 -10.56
N LEU A 171 8.40 -11.28 -9.30
CA LEU A 171 9.02 -9.98 -8.98
C LEU A 171 10.51 -9.97 -9.31
N GLU A 172 11.22 -11.07 -9.09
CA GLU A 172 12.63 -11.24 -9.50
C GLU A 172 12.81 -11.09 -11.01
N LEU A 173 12.00 -11.78 -11.82
CA LEU A 173 12.05 -11.70 -13.28
C LEU A 173 11.74 -10.29 -13.79
N ILE A 174 10.72 -9.63 -13.24
CA ILE A 174 10.37 -8.25 -13.59
C ILE A 174 11.49 -7.30 -13.19
N ARG A 175 11.99 -7.38 -11.95
CA ARG A 175 13.14 -6.60 -11.47
C ARG A 175 14.33 -6.76 -12.42
N ASP A 176 14.70 -7.99 -12.77
CA ASP A 176 15.85 -8.29 -13.59
C ASP A 176 15.69 -7.81 -15.03
N ALA A 177 14.47 -7.84 -15.57
CA ALA A 177 14.18 -7.26 -16.87
C ALA A 177 14.39 -5.73 -16.88
N HIS A 178 13.93 -5.03 -15.84
CA HIS A 178 14.11 -3.58 -15.72
C HIS A 178 15.56 -3.17 -15.40
N LEU A 179 16.34 -4.06 -14.76
CA LEU A 179 17.72 -3.78 -14.32
C LEU A 179 18.82 -4.15 -15.33
N ARG A 180 18.48 -4.68 -16.49
CA ARG A 180 19.49 -5.20 -17.47
C ARG A 180 20.64 -4.23 -17.77
N ALA A 181 20.37 -2.93 -17.80
CA ALA A 181 21.35 -1.88 -18.11
C ALA A 181 21.55 -0.90 -16.93
N ARG A 182 21.33 -1.35 -15.69
CA ARG A 182 21.39 -0.50 -14.49
C ARG A 182 22.46 -0.97 -13.51
N PRO A 183 22.92 -0.09 -12.59
CA PRO A 183 23.90 -0.45 -11.58
C PRO A 183 23.47 -1.63 -10.71
N PRO A 184 24.40 -2.56 -10.37
CA PRO A 184 24.10 -3.71 -9.51
C PRO A 184 23.53 -3.34 -8.12
N ALA A 185 23.90 -2.17 -7.58
CA ALA A 185 23.44 -1.68 -6.28
C ALA A 185 21.91 -1.52 -6.18
N LEU A 186 21.20 -1.47 -7.31
CA LEU A 186 19.74 -1.44 -7.34
C LEU A 186 19.11 -2.84 -7.39
N ARG A 187 19.88 -3.90 -7.42
CA ARG A 187 19.37 -5.28 -7.45
C ARG A 187 19.11 -5.76 -6.02
N LEU A 188 17.93 -5.45 -5.49
CA LEU A 188 17.51 -5.87 -4.16
C LEU A 188 17.10 -7.34 -4.13
N GLU A 189 17.42 -8.04 -3.04
CA GLU A 189 16.88 -9.37 -2.74
C GLU A 189 15.34 -9.27 -2.57
N ILE A 190 14.62 -10.34 -2.90
CA ILE A 190 13.17 -10.40 -2.73
C ILE A 190 12.83 -11.56 -1.80
N ARG A 191 12.07 -11.26 -0.74
CA ARG A 191 11.54 -12.25 0.19
C ARG A 191 10.05 -12.15 0.27
N VAL A 192 9.37 -13.31 0.21
CA VAL A 192 7.90 -13.39 0.23
C VAL A 192 7.46 -14.46 1.22
N GLU A 193 6.65 -14.08 2.22
CA GLU A 193 6.01 -14.99 3.15
C GLU A 193 4.89 -15.79 2.44
N PRO A 194 4.67 -17.08 2.76
CA PRO A 194 5.37 -17.89 3.76
C PRO A 194 6.56 -18.69 3.20
N ALA A 195 7.05 -18.38 1.99
CA ALA A 195 8.20 -19.08 1.41
C ALA A 195 9.51 -18.72 2.13
N ASP A 196 9.67 -17.46 2.50
CA ASP A 196 10.87 -16.91 3.10
C ASP A 196 10.62 -16.33 4.50
N PRO A 197 11.61 -16.33 5.41
CA PRO A 197 11.52 -15.62 6.67
C PRO A 197 11.64 -14.10 6.44
N LEU A 198 10.81 -13.34 7.16
CA LEU A 198 10.76 -11.88 7.09
C LEU A 198 11.13 -11.24 8.43
N VAL A 199 11.68 -10.04 8.37
CA VAL A 199 11.81 -9.13 9.52
C VAL A 199 10.48 -8.42 9.77
N TYR A 200 9.80 -8.00 8.72
CA TYR A 200 8.54 -7.26 8.77
C TYR A 200 7.35 -8.15 8.37
N ALA A 201 6.91 -9.01 9.28
CA ALA A 201 5.81 -9.95 9.03
C ALA A 201 4.40 -9.33 9.14
N ALA A 202 4.27 -8.03 9.42
CA ALA A 202 3.01 -7.30 9.55
C ALA A 202 1.98 -7.92 10.53
N SER A 203 2.44 -8.63 11.56
CA SER A 203 1.61 -9.46 12.44
C SER A 203 0.47 -8.68 13.12
N GLY A 204 0.70 -7.42 13.49
CA GLY A 204 -0.33 -6.55 14.08
C GLY A 204 -1.47 -6.23 13.09
N ALA A 205 -1.13 -5.81 11.87
CA ALA A 205 -2.10 -5.50 10.82
C ALA A 205 -2.86 -6.74 10.33
N LYS A 206 -2.22 -7.92 10.32
CA LYS A 206 -2.88 -9.21 10.02
C LYS A 206 -3.88 -9.61 11.10
N ARG A 207 -3.54 -9.41 12.37
CA ARG A 207 -4.37 -9.85 13.50
C ARG A 207 -5.53 -8.91 13.78
N ALA A 208 -5.30 -7.60 13.76
CA ALA A 208 -6.26 -6.59 14.23
C ALA A 208 -6.42 -5.39 13.29
N GLY A 209 -5.84 -5.43 12.07
CA GLY A 209 -5.83 -4.30 11.15
C GLY A 209 -6.40 -4.62 9.78
N ILE A 210 -6.04 -3.78 8.83
CA ILE A 210 -6.59 -3.75 7.46
C ILE A 210 -6.30 -5.04 6.67
N LEU A 211 -5.19 -5.73 6.95
CA LEU A 211 -4.78 -6.93 6.22
C LEU A 211 -5.71 -8.14 6.43
N ARG A 212 -6.59 -8.10 7.43
CA ARG A 212 -7.59 -9.17 7.65
C ARG A 212 -8.81 -9.08 6.73
N LEU A 213 -9.01 -7.95 6.04
CA LEU A 213 -10.22 -7.69 5.27
C LEU A 213 -10.18 -8.25 3.84
N PRO A 214 -9.07 -8.14 3.09
CA PRO A 214 -9.01 -8.62 1.71
C PRO A 214 -8.92 -10.15 1.64
N GLN A 215 -9.36 -10.70 0.51
CA GLN A 215 -9.12 -12.10 0.20
C GLN A 215 -7.64 -12.41 0.00
N ARG A 216 -6.89 -11.46 -0.60
CA ARG A 216 -5.43 -11.48 -0.71
C ARG A 216 -4.87 -10.12 -0.34
N ALA A 217 -3.83 -10.12 0.48
CA ALA A 217 -3.08 -8.91 0.78
C ALA A 217 -1.57 -9.11 0.59
N LEU A 218 -0.90 -8.02 0.17
CA LEU A 218 0.54 -7.87 0.11
C LEU A 218 0.95 -6.65 0.93
N HIS A 219 1.74 -6.85 1.97
CA HIS A 219 2.39 -5.79 2.73
C HIS A 219 3.84 -5.71 2.28
N ILE A 220 4.18 -4.64 1.54
CA ILE A 220 5.44 -4.50 0.82
C ILE A 220 6.33 -3.51 1.55
N GLU A 221 7.43 -4.00 2.10
CA GLU A 221 8.45 -3.20 2.77
C GLU A 221 9.60 -2.88 1.81
N LEU A 222 9.82 -1.60 1.56
CA LEU A 222 10.83 -1.11 0.63
C LEU A 222 11.99 -0.46 1.40
N PRO A 223 13.25 -0.82 1.12
CA PRO A 223 14.40 -0.14 1.69
C PRO A 223 14.53 1.27 1.09
N ARG A 224 15.33 2.12 1.77
CA ARG A 224 15.52 3.52 1.38
C ARG A 224 15.91 3.67 -0.10
N VAL A 225 16.85 2.85 -0.60
CA VAL A 225 17.34 2.95 -1.98
C VAL A 225 16.22 2.79 -3.01
N ALA A 226 15.23 1.92 -2.76
CA ALA A 226 14.09 1.74 -3.65
C ALA A 226 13.13 2.93 -3.66
N ARG A 227 13.05 3.68 -2.56
CA ARG A 227 12.12 4.80 -2.37
C ARG A 227 12.72 6.17 -2.72
N HIS A 228 14.04 6.28 -2.85
CA HIS A 228 14.76 7.51 -3.16
C HIS A 228 15.46 7.40 -4.51
N GLU A 229 16.70 6.91 -4.55
CA GLU A 229 17.53 6.88 -5.76
C GLU A 229 16.93 5.98 -6.86
N GLY A 230 16.29 4.88 -6.46
CA GLY A 230 15.62 3.92 -7.35
C GLY A 230 14.13 4.15 -7.53
N ARG A 231 13.54 5.25 -7.03
CA ARG A 231 12.09 5.44 -6.93
C ARG A 231 11.35 5.23 -8.25
N GLU A 232 11.77 5.89 -9.30
CA GLU A 232 11.12 5.76 -10.61
C GLU A 232 11.17 4.33 -11.13
N LEU A 233 12.34 3.71 -11.02
CA LEU A 233 12.55 2.34 -11.47
C LEU A 233 11.70 1.34 -10.68
N TYR A 234 11.72 1.43 -9.34
CA TYR A 234 10.92 0.53 -8.50
C TYR A 234 9.41 0.80 -8.59
N THR A 235 9.00 2.02 -8.92
CA THR A 235 7.60 2.31 -9.26
C THR A 235 7.16 1.54 -10.50
N LEU A 236 8.02 1.47 -11.55
CA LEU A 236 7.74 0.68 -12.75
C LEU A 236 7.70 -0.82 -12.43
N ILE A 237 8.72 -1.32 -11.73
CA ILE A 237 8.80 -2.74 -11.31
C ILE A 237 7.56 -3.14 -10.51
N LEU A 238 7.16 -2.34 -9.51
CA LEU A 238 5.98 -2.62 -8.70
C LEU A 238 4.67 -2.52 -9.50
N SER A 239 4.59 -1.60 -10.48
CA SER A 239 3.41 -1.50 -11.34
C SER A 239 3.21 -2.77 -12.16
N ASP A 240 4.26 -3.25 -12.82
CA ASP A 240 4.22 -4.47 -13.62
C ASP A 240 3.97 -5.70 -12.75
N PHE A 241 4.63 -5.79 -11.59
CA PHE A 241 4.44 -6.86 -10.63
C PHE A 241 2.99 -6.94 -10.12
N LEU A 242 2.44 -5.80 -9.65
CA LEU A 242 1.10 -5.78 -9.07
C LEU A 242 0.02 -6.07 -10.10
N LEU A 243 0.16 -5.62 -11.35
CA LEU A 243 -0.76 -6.04 -12.43
C LEU A 243 -0.84 -7.55 -12.58
N GLN A 244 0.29 -8.24 -12.53
CA GLN A 244 0.34 -9.70 -12.62
C GLN A 244 -0.14 -10.38 -11.33
N ALA A 245 0.28 -9.88 -10.15
CA ALA A 245 -0.11 -10.43 -8.85
C ALA A 245 -1.63 -10.37 -8.62
N ILE A 246 -2.29 -9.30 -9.09
CA ILE A 246 -3.75 -9.15 -9.03
C ILE A 246 -4.47 -10.21 -9.90
N ALA A 247 -3.86 -10.60 -11.02
CA ALA A 247 -4.43 -11.56 -11.96
C ALA A 247 -4.23 -13.03 -11.54
N LEU A 248 -3.34 -13.31 -10.59
CA LEU A 248 -3.13 -14.68 -10.10
C LEU A 248 -4.40 -15.24 -9.45
N PRO A 249 -4.76 -16.51 -9.71
CA PRO A 249 -5.89 -17.14 -9.05
C PRO A 249 -5.69 -17.19 -7.52
N LEU A 250 -6.79 -17.20 -6.77
CA LEU A 250 -6.73 -17.48 -5.34
C LEU A 250 -6.30 -18.95 -5.11
N PRO A 251 -5.70 -19.27 -3.94
CA PRO A 251 -5.39 -20.67 -3.61
C PRO A 251 -6.63 -21.56 -3.77
N SER A 252 -6.45 -22.74 -4.38
CA SER A 252 -7.50 -23.73 -4.48
C SER A 252 -7.73 -24.33 -3.08
N GLY A 253 -8.86 -24.02 -2.43
CA GLY A 253 -9.29 -24.67 -1.19
C GLY A 253 -9.07 -23.85 0.09
N ARG A 254 -10.06 -23.07 0.42
CA ARG A 254 -10.53 -22.84 1.80
C ARG A 254 -12.00 -23.15 1.88
#